data_691fbf044513bd46cb0474732c4c6af7
#
_entry.id   691fbf044513bd46cb0474732c4c6af7
#
_cell.length_a   1.000
_cell.length_b   1.000
_cell.length_c   1.000
_cell.angle_alpha   90.00
_cell.angle_beta   90.00
_cell.angle_gamma   90.00
#
_symmetry.space_group_name_H-M   'P 1'
#
loop_
_entity.id
_entity.type
_entity.pdbx_description
1 polymer ?
#
loop_
_entity_poly.entity_id
_entity_poly.type
_entity_poly.pdbx_seq_one_letter_code
_entity_poly.pdbx_strand_id
1 'polypeptide(L)'
;NYTNPINLKQSVTFANQSKLKINALIATGDFISNSSRKDAILFMESFTKHFYEGNHIPSFICTGNHDCNMIEVSKNYISKEKIHSILFPKQTQTNQNYFYADIPNPQGGTIRIISLDMLDQPGTEYNTRIYAYYSQEQINWLGNIALKKGITDQHSIIILNHYPFQAYSPKANTYLCDGDFVHPWFMIPEIIEAYRSRSSISKTYLNKLRDNKNISVNFNFHDSKGEFICYLGGHDHFTTNFDIHDLENENKSIPPQKMLLCTNQAPSEVGIIYNRVIREVDSLSSNSFCIYAIDTKEKKIYITFFGAYKPTDKAEYPKIQIIPYSQSEVSPNSSLSENVKINQLEKM
;
A
#
# COMPACT_ATOMS: atom_id res chain seq x y z
N ASN A 1 4.11 2.68 23.28
CA ASN A 1 4.65 3.90 22.63
C ASN A 1 5.29 3.59 21.28
N TYR A 2 4.52 3.08 20.33
CA TYR A 2 5.08 2.56 19.07
C TYR A 2 4.95 3.52 17.90
N THR A 3 4.18 4.58 18.02
CA THR A 3 4.12 5.64 17.03
C THR A 3 4.82 6.87 17.59
N ASN A 4 5.94 7.23 17.00
CA ASN A 4 6.58 8.48 17.34
C ASN A 4 5.98 9.60 16.48
N PRO A 5 5.09 10.45 17.04
CA PRO A 5 4.47 11.52 16.29
C PRO A 5 5.50 12.55 15.79
N ILE A 6 6.67 12.62 16.41
CA ILE A 6 7.78 13.47 15.97
C ILE A 6 8.30 13.02 14.61
N ASN A 7 8.54 11.72 14.42
CA ASN A 7 9.03 11.17 13.15
C ASN A 7 8.03 11.42 12.02
N LEU A 8 6.75 11.21 12.28
CA LEU A 8 5.70 11.50 11.31
C LEU A 8 5.69 12.99 10.93
N LYS A 9 5.74 13.88 11.92
CA LYS A 9 5.81 15.33 11.70
C LYS A 9 7.05 15.72 10.90
N GLN A 10 8.21 15.12 11.18
CA GLN A 10 9.44 15.37 10.44
C GLN A 10 9.31 14.91 8.98
N SER A 11 8.71 13.75 8.72
CA SER A 11 8.47 13.25 7.36
C SER A 11 7.52 14.16 6.57
N VAL A 12 6.45 14.62 7.20
CA VAL A 12 5.51 15.58 6.60
C VAL A 12 6.20 16.91 6.33
N THR A 13 7.00 17.39 7.26
CA THR A 13 7.79 18.62 7.11
C THR A 13 8.79 18.49 5.96
N PHE A 14 9.52 17.38 5.92
CA PHE A 14 10.43 17.09 4.81
C PHE A 14 9.70 17.12 3.46
N ALA A 15 8.56 16.47 3.35
CA ALA A 15 7.80 16.42 2.12
C ALA A 15 7.35 17.81 1.65
N ASN A 16 6.90 18.67 2.58
CA ASN A 16 6.43 20.02 2.26
C ASN A 16 7.56 21.02 1.96
N GLN A 17 8.76 20.84 2.54
CA GLN A 17 9.89 21.77 2.41
C GLN A 17 10.97 21.30 1.46
N SER A 18 10.94 20.04 1.05
CA SER A 18 11.89 19.45 0.13
C SER A 18 11.87 20.15 -1.23
N LYS A 19 13.03 20.27 -1.88
CA LYS A 19 13.12 20.67 -3.29
C LYS A 19 12.54 19.61 -4.23
N LEU A 20 12.34 18.39 -3.73
CA LEU A 20 11.61 17.35 -4.44
C LEU A 20 10.14 17.78 -4.50
N LYS A 21 9.58 17.82 -5.69
CA LYS A 21 8.14 18.11 -5.86
C LYS A 21 7.33 16.85 -5.51
N ILE A 22 7.07 16.65 -4.22
CA ILE A 22 6.27 15.53 -3.74
C ILE A 22 4.80 15.77 -4.13
N ASN A 23 4.21 14.82 -4.85
CA ASN A 23 2.85 14.93 -5.37
C ASN A 23 1.81 14.25 -4.47
N ALA A 24 2.23 13.31 -3.64
CA ALA A 24 1.36 12.61 -2.70
C ALA A 24 2.13 12.14 -1.45
N LEU A 25 1.47 12.14 -0.30
CA LEU A 25 1.89 11.41 0.90
C LEU A 25 1.00 10.19 1.07
N ILE A 26 1.62 9.06 1.39
CA ILE A 26 0.90 7.80 1.55
C ILE A 26 1.27 7.16 2.88
N ALA A 27 0.26 6.69 3.61
CA ALA A 27 0.43 5.87 4.80
C ALA A 27 -0.39 4.59 4.66
N THR A 28 0.26 3.44 4.88
CA THR A 28 -0.27 2.14 4.52
C THR A 28 -0.82 1.34 5.70
N GLY A 29 -1.44 2.03 6.67
CA GLY A 29 -2.13 1.38 7.80
C GLY A 29 -1.27 1.18 9.04
N ASP A 30 -1.88 0.56 10.06
CA ASP A 30 -1.29 0.30 11.38
C ASP A 30 -0.85 1.58 12.10
N PHE A 31 -1.79 2.54 12.21
CA PHE A 31 -1.56 3.82 12.87
C PHE A 31 -1.50 3.71 14.38
N ILE A 32 -1.98 2.60 14.92
CA ILE A 32 -1.93 2.27 16.33
C ILE A 32 -1.34 0.89 16.54
N SER A 33 -0.87 0.66 17.77
CA SER A 33 -0.60 -0.66 18.32
C SER A 33 -1.67 -0.98 19.37
N ASN A 34 -1.68 -2.23 19.84
CA ASN A 34 -2.64 -2.67 20.86
C ASN A 34 -2.53 -1.83 22.12
N SER A 35 -3.65 -1.27 22.53
CA SER A 35 -3.73 -0.46 23.74
C SER A 35 -5.15 -0.42 24.30
N SER A 36 -5.38 0.29 25.41
CA SER A 36 -6.74 0.59 25.83
C SER A 36 -7.48 1.33 24.70
N ARG A 37 -8.79 1.13 24.60
CA ARG A 37 -9.60 1.81 23.56
C ARG A 37 -9.42 3.32 23.58
N LYS A 38 -9.30 3.91 24.77
CA LYS A 38 -9.08 5.35 24.95
C LYS A 38 -7.74 5.78 24.36
N ASP A 39 -6.67 5.07 24.69
CA ASP A 39 -5.32 5.41 24.21
C ASP A 39 -5.20 5.17 22.69
N ALA A 40 -5.80 4.12 22.17
CA ALA A 40 -5.84 3.84 20.75
C ALA A 40 -6.49 4.99 19.95
N ILE A 41 -7.63 5.52 20.44
CA ILE A 41 -8.29 6.68 19.84
C ILE A 41 -7.38 7.91 19.89
N LEU A 42 -6.77 8.20 21.03
CA LEU A 42 -5.84 9.32 21.18
C LEU A 42 -4.63 9.20 20.23
N PHE A 43 -4.11 8.00 20.01
CA PHE A 43 -3.02 7.77 19.07
C PHE A 43 -3.45 8.01 17.63
N MET A 44 -4.64 7.53 17.22
CA MET A 44 -5.19 7.81 15.90
C MET A 44 -5.41 9.31 15.68
N GLU A 45 -5.99 10.00 16.66
CA GLU A 45 -6.20 11.46 16.60
C GLU A 45 -4.87 12.20 16.50
N SER A 46 -3.85 11.77 17.26
CA SER A 46 -2.50 12.32 17.18
C SER A 46 -1.87 12.08 15.81
N PHE A 47 -2.01 10.85 15.24
CA PHE A 47 -1.54 10.56 13.89
C PHE A 47 -2.21 11.49 12.89
N THR A 48 -3.52 11.57 12.89
CA THR A 48 -4.31 12.38 11.95
C THR A 48 -3.89 13.85 12.03
N LYS A 49 -3.72 14.38 13.25
CA LYS A 49 -3.23 15.74 13.46
C LYS A 49 -1.87 15.95 12.78
N HIS A 50 -0.88 15.11 13.05
CA HIS A 50 0.47 15.29 12.50
C HIS A 50 0.58 15.00 11.01
N PHE A 51 -0.30 14.15 10.46
CA PHE A 51 -0.30 13.81 9.05
C PHE A 51 -0.98 14.87 8.18
N TYR A 52 -2.03 15.53 8.69
CA TYR A 52 -2.82 16.49 7.92
C TYR A 52 -2.62 17.94 8.29
N GLU A 53 -2.21 18.26 9.55
CA GLU A 53 -2.04 19.63 9.99
C GLU A 53 -0.83 20.29 9.33
N GLY A 54 -1.06 21.42 8.67
CA GLY A 54 -0.01 22.16 7.94
C GLY A 54 0.53 21.44 6.70
N ASN A 55 -0.10 20.32 6.31
CA ASN A 55 0.25 19.58 5.13
C ASN A 55 -0.56 20.05 3.93
N HIS A 56 0.12 20.49 2.86
CA HIS A 56 -0.46 21.00 1.63
C HIS A 56 -0.44 19.95 0.51
N ILE A 57 0.20 18.81 0.75
CA ILE A 57 0.33 17.72 -0.23
C ILE A 57 -0.89 16.80 -0.14
N PRO A 58 -1.48 16.37 -1.26
CA PRO A 58 -2.51 15.33 -1.26
C PRO A 58 -2.06 14.11 -0.45
N SER A 59 -2.89 13.67 0.49
CA SER A 59 -2.51 12.64 1.45
C SER A 59 -3.53 11.53 1.48
N PHE A 60 -3.05 10.29 1.40
CA PHE A 60 -3.86 9.09 1.24
C PHE A 60 -3.44 8.04 2.26
N ILE A 61 -4.42 7.35 2.82
CA ILE A 61 -4.19 6.27 3.78
C ILE A 61 -5.05 5.07 3.42
N CYS A 62 -4.63 3.87 3.82
CA CYS A 62 -5.48 2.70 3.93
C CYS A 62 -5.45 2.18 5.37
N THR A 63 -6.43 1.37 5.76
CA THR A 63 -6.50 0.77 7.09
C THR A 63 -5.57 -0.44 7.19
N GLY A 64 -4.97 -0.65 8.37
CA GLY A 64 -4.20 -1.83 8.73
C GLY A 64 -4.92 -2.69 9.78
N ASN A 65 -4.38 -3.88 10.04
CA ASN A 65 -5.04 -4.84 10.94
C ASN A 65 -5.04 -4.42 12.41
N HIS A 66 -4.11 -3.55 12.83
CA HIS A 66 -4.09 -3.00 14.17
C HIS A 66 -5.11 -1.87 14.37
N ASP A 67 -5.57 -1.20 13.32
CA ASP A 67 -6.39 0.00 13.44
C ASP A 67 -7.76 -0.23 14.06
N CYS A 68 -8.29 -1.45 14.04
CA CYS A 68 -9.50 -1.80 14.79
C CYS A 68 -9.24 -2.10 16.28
N ASN A 69 -7.99 -2.11 16.72
CA ASN A 69 -7.56 -2.32 18.12
C ASN A 69 -8.06 -3.63 18.77
N MET A 70 -8.21 -4.70 17.98
CA MET A 70 -8.80 -5.98 18.42
C MET A 70 -7.80 -7.06 18.80
N ILE A 71 -6.54 -6.73 19.02
CA ILE A 71 -5.50 -7.76 19.08
C ILE A 71 -5.60 -8.67 20.30
N GLU A 72 -6.08 -8.20 21.43
CA GLU A 72 -6.10 -9.03 22.65
C GLU A 72 -7.46 -9.09 23.34
N VAL A 73 -8.27 -8.06 23.22
CA VAL A 73 -9.51 -7.95 23.98
C VAL A 73 -10.62 -7.26 23.16
N SER A 74 -11.69 -7.98 22.88
CA SER A 74 -12.86 -7.49 22.13
C SER A 74 -13.46 -6.17 22.65
N LYS A 75 -13.38 -5.91 23.97
CA LYS A 75 -13.85 -4.64 24.55
C LYS A 75 -13.10 -3.40 24.10
N ASN A 76 -11.89 -3.56 23.56
CA ASN A 76 -11.06 -2.46 23.06
C ASN A 76 -11.32 -2.14 21.59
N TYR A 77 -12.22 -2.85 20.95
CA TYR A 77 -12.55 -2.67 19.54
C TYR A 77 -12.97 -1.23 19.21
N ILE A 78 -12.44 -0.75 18.10
CA ILE A 78 -12.81 0.53 17.49
C ILE A 78 -13.60 0.22 16.22
N SER A 79 -14.83 0.72 16.16
CA SER A 79 -15.71 0.44 15.01
C SER A 79 -15.21 1.13 13.73
N LYS A 80 -15.60 0.59 12.58
CA LYS A 80 -15.31 1.13 11.26
C LYS A 80 -15.70 2.61 11.15
N GLU A 81 -16.86 2.99 11.66
CA GLU A 81 -17.36 4.37 11.65
C GLU A 81 -16.49 5.29 12.50
N LYS A 82 -16.02 4.80 13.65
CA LYS A 82 -15.11 5.59 14.50
C LYS A 82 -13.75 5.74 13.85
N ILE A 83 -13.20 4.69 13.24
CA ILE A 83 -11.98 4.74 12.44
C ILE A 83 -12.16 5.77 11.30
N HIS A 84 -13.28 5.68 10.55
CA HIS A 84 -13.59 6.62 9.48
C HIS A 84 -13.58 8.07 9.98
N SER A 85 -14.27 8.35 11.07
CA SER A 85 -14.39 9.71 11.61
C SER A 85 -13.06 10.33 12.02
N ILE A 86 -12.06 9.51 12.37
CA ILE A 86 -10.74 9.97 12.81
C ILE A 86 -9.75 10.01 11.64
N LEU A 87 -9.60 8.90 10.93
CA LEU A 87 -8.54 8.74 9.94
C LEU A 87 -8.87 9.32 8.56
N PHE A 88 -10.17 9.48 8.26
CA PHE A 88 -10.64 9.96 6.95
C PHE A 88 -11.40 11.30 7.01
N PRO A 89 -10.91 12.32 7.74
CA PRO A 89 -11.66 13.56 8.00
C PRO A 89 -11.97 14.38 6.74
N LYS A 90 -11.23 14.14 5.66
CA LYS A 90 -11.42 14.82 4.36
C LYS A 90 -12.25 13.99 3.37
N GLN A 91 -12.63 12.78 3.74
CA GLN A 91 -13.40 11.89 2.87
C GLN A 91 -14.90 12.10 3.11
N THR A 92 -15.49 12.96 2.30
CA THR A 92 -16.90 13.36 2.45
C THR A 92 -17.84 12.64 1.48
N GLN A 93 -17.29 11.93 0.49
CA GLN A 93 -18.09 11.33 -0.58
C GLN A 93 -18.75 10.02 -0.19
N THR A 94 -18.19 9.30 0.76
CA THR A 94 -18.71 8.03 1.27
C THR A 94 -18.43 7.89 2.76
N ASN A 95 -19.24 7.13 3.48
CA ASN A 95 -18.93 6.72 4.87
C ASN A 95 -18.08 5.45 4.91
N GLN A 96 -17.36 5.15 3.83
CA GLN A 96 -16.52 3.97 3.68
C GLN A 96 -15.05 4.35 3.84
N ASN A 97 -14.24 3.43 4.36
CA ASN A 97 -12.80 3.63 4.49
C ASN A 97 -12.04 3.29 3.20
N TYR A 98 -12.75 2.86 2.15
CA TYR A 98 -12.19 2.69 0.81
C TYR A 98 -12.65 3.82 -0.11
N PHE A 99 -11.76 4.27 -0.97
CA PHE A 99 -12.01 5.39 -1.88
C PHE A 99 -11.02 5.39 -3.05
N TYR A 100 -11.26 6.24 -4.03
CA TYR A 100 -10.23 6.63 -4.99
C TYR A 100 -10.11 8.15 -5.08
N ALA A 101 -8.94 8.60 -5.49
CA ALA A 101 -8.69 9.99 -5.80
C ALA A 101 -7.75 10.11 -7.01
N ASP A 102 -7.99 11.13 -7.81
CA ASP A 102 -7.20 11.43 -8.98
C ASP A 102 -6.28 12.62 -8.68
N ILE A 103 -4.98 12.45 -8.94
CA ILE A 103 -3.97 13.50 -8.80
C ILE A 103 -3.30 13.76 -10.16
N PRO A 104 -2.93 15.02 -10.48
CA PRO A 104 -2.22 15.32 -11.70
C PRO A 104 -0.87 14.58 -11.75
N ASN A 105 -0.56 13.98 -12.90
CA ASN A 105 0.78 13.47 -13.17
C ASN A 105 1.60 14.61 -13.83
N PRO A 106 2.74 15.02 -13.24
CA PRO A 106 3.58 16.08 -13.82
C PRO A 106 4.13 15.76 -15.23
N GLN A 107 4.19 14.49 -15.60
CA GLN A 107 4.60 14.05 -16.93
C GLN A 107 3.47 14.04 -17.97
N GLY A 108 2.27 14.42 -17.55
CA GLY A 108 1.02 14.39 -18.31
C GLY A 108 0.09 13.26 -17.88
N GLY A 109 -1.21 13.53 -17.91
CA GLY A 109 -2.24 12.59 -17.48
C GLY A 109 -2.53 12.63 -15.98
N THR A 110 -2.98 11.52 -15.43
CA THR A 110 -3.54 11.43 -14.07
C THR A 110 -3.06 10.16 -13.39
N ILE A 111 -2.69 10.26 -12.13
CA ILE A 111 -2.48 9.09 -11.26
C ILE A 111 -3.74 8.90 -10.42
N ARG A 112 -4.39 7.76 -10.57
CA ARG A 112 -5.48 7.35 -9.68
C ARG A 112 -4.92 6.53 -8.52
N ILE A 113 -5.13 7.03 -7.31
CA ILE A 113 -4.86 6.31 -6.08
C ILE A 113 -6.16 5.64 -5.63
N ILE A 114 -6.17 4.31 -5.54
CA ILE A 114 -7.28 3.52 -5.00
C ILE A 114 -6.86 2.99 -3.65
N SER A 115 -7.56 3.37 -2.60
CA SER A 115 -7.35 2.84 -1.25
C SER A 115 -8.38 1.78 -0.93
N LEU A 116 -7.93 0.62 -0.48
CA LEU A 116 -8.78 -0.48 -0.03
C LEU A 116 -8.86 -0.49 1.50
N ASP A 117 -10.02 -0.90 2.02
CA ASP A 117 -10.26 -1.14 3.44
C ASP A 117 -10.22 -2.64 3.72
N MET A 118 -9.12 -3.11 4.27
CA MET A 118 -9.01 -4.51 4.66
C MET A 118 -9.86 -4.87 5.90
N LEU A 119 -10.36 -3.86 6.62
CA LEU A 119 -11.25 -4.00 7.78
C LEU A 119 -12.73 -3.84 7.42
N ASP A 120 -13.10 -3.93 6.15
CA ASP A 120 -14.47 -3.76 5.66
C ASP A 120 -15.35 -4.96 6.03
N GLN A 121 -15.64 -5.08 7.32
CA GLN A 121 -16.28 -6.23 7.93
C GLN A 121 -17.63 -5.92 8.53
N PRO A 122 -18.61 -6.83 8.44
CA PRO A 122 -19.81 -6.73 9.21
C PRO A 122 -19.58 -7.15 10.67
N GLY A 123 -19.73 -6.24 11.60
CA GLY A 123 -19.90 -6.53 13.03
C GLY A 123 -18.62 -6.75 13.87
N THR A 124 -18.86 -6.81 15.19
CA THR A 124 -17.83 -6.88 16.25
C THR A 124 -17.51 -8.30 16.71
N GLU A 125 -18.16 -9.30 16.14
CA GLU A 125 -18.18 -10.67 16.69
C GLU A 125 -16.95 -11.50 16.34
N TYR A 126 -16.11 -11.00 15.45
CA TYR A 126 -14.98 -11.77 14.93
C TYR A 126 -13.66 -11.16 15.35
N ASN A 127 -12.73 -12.03 15.71
CA ASN A 127 -11.35 -11.66 15.93
C ASN A 127 -10.71 -11.27 14.58
N THR A 128 -10.80 -9.99 14.27
CA THR A 128 -10.40 -9.42 12.96
C THR A 128 -8.92 -9.12 12.85
N ARG A 129 -8.21 -9.33 13.93
CA ARG A 129 -6.79 -9.03 14.11
C ARG A 129 -5.90 -9.46 12.95
N ILE A 130 -6.26 -10.58 12.34
CA ILE A 130 -5.35 -11.36 11.53
C ILE A 130 -5.83 -11.42 10.07
N TYR A 131 -7.14 -11.23 9.85
CA TYR A 131 -7.75 -11.49 8.55
C TYR A 131 -8.17 -10.21 7.84
N ALA A 132 -7.65 -10.01 6.64
CA ALA A 132 -8.22 -9.02 5.73
C ALA A 132 -9.57 -9.52 5.22
N TYR A 133 -10.53 -8.64 5.18
CA TYR A 133 -11.85 -8.91 4.65
C TYR A 133 -12.31 -7.75 3.77
N TYR A 134 -12.69 -8.09 2.56
CA TYR A 134 -13.29 -7.15 1.63
C TYR A 134 -14.76 -7.51 1.45
N SER A 135 -15.66 -6.58 1.70
CA SER A 135 -17.09 -6.83 1.48
C SER A 135 -17.41 -7.00 -0.01
N GLN A 136 -18.52 -7.68 -0.31
CA GLN A 136 -19.04 -7.75 -1.67
C GLN A 136 -19.27 -6.34 -2.26
N GLU A 137 -19.69 -5.39 -1.42
CA GLU A 137 -19.91 -4.01 -1.82
C GLU A 137 -18.58 -3.33 -2.25
N GLN A 138 -17.51 -3.49 -1.47
CA GLN A 138 -16.20 -2.94 -1.80
C GLN A 138 -15.66 -3.56 -3.10
N ILE A 139 -15.81 -4.87 -3.28
CA ILE A 139 -15.37 -5.54 -4.51
C ILE A 139 -16.16 -5.08 -5.73
N ASN A 140 -17.49 -4.93 -5.59
CA ASN A 140 -18.32 -4.37 -6.65
C ASN A 140 -17.94 -2.93 -6.98
N TRP A 141 -17.65 -2.13 -5.96
CA TRP A 141 -17.16 -0.77 -6.12
C TRP A 141 -15.80 -0.73 -6.83
N LEU A 142 -14.86 -1.60 -6.44
CA LEU A 142 -13.55 -1.69 -7.09
C LEU A 142 -13.70 -1.95 -8.60
N GLY A 143 -14.45 -2.99 -8.98
CA GLY A 143 -14.56 -3.40 -10.38
C GLY A 143 -15.45 -2.50 -11.24
N ASN A 144 -16.52 -1.91 -10.70
CA ASN A 144 -17.48 -1.15 -11.47
C ASN A 144 -17.32 0.37 -11.36
N ILE A 145 -16.67 0.86 -10.31
CA ILE A 145 -16.51 2.30 -10.06
C ILE A 145 -15.02 2.68 -10.11
N ALA A 146 -14.21 2.16 -9.21
CA ALA A 146 -12.84 2.62 -9.06
C ALA A 146 -11.97 2.34 -10.29
N LEU A 147 -12.16 1.20 -10.94
CA LEU A 147 -11.44 0.80 -12.15
C LEU A 147 -12.10 1.22 -13.47
N LYS A 148 -13.23 1.95 -13.43
CA LYS A 148 -13.94 2.35 -14.66
C LYS A 148 -14.32 3.81 -14.71
N LYS A 149 -14.92 4.35 -13.63
CA LYS A 149 -15.53 5.67 -13.68
C LYS A 149 -14.50 6.76 -13.94
N GLY A 150 -14.64 7.46 -15.06
CA GLY A 150 -13.79 8.60 -15.43
C GLY A 150 -12.36 8.21 -15.86
N ILE A 151 -12.00 6.93 -15.93
CA ILE A 151 -10.68 6.50 -16.39
C ILE A 151 -10.57 6.69 -17.91
N THR A 152 -9.47 7.27 -18.33
CA THR A 152 -9.06 7.46 -19.73
C THR A 152 -7.70 6.78 -19.96
N ASP A 153 -7.24 6.76 -21.21
CA ASP A 153 -5.91 6.24 -21.56
C ASP A 153 -4.75 7.03 -20.93
N GLN A 154 -5.05 8.21 -20.36
CA GLN A 154 -4.09 9.05 -19.65
C GLN A 154 -4.02 8.75 -18.15
N HIS A 155 -4.73 7.73 -17.66
CA HIS A 155 -4.70 7.34 -16.24
C HIS A 155 -3.68 6.24 -15.98
N SER A 156 -2.98 6.39 -14.87
CA SER A 156 -2.15 5.35 -14.27
C SER A 156 -2.68 5.07 -12.87
N ILE A 157 -2.74 3.79 -12.46
CA ILE A 157 -3.43 3.35 -11.25
C ILE A 157 -2.44 2.77 -10.26
N ILE A 158 -2.54 3.23 -9.02
CA ILE A 158 -1.85 2.69 -7.84
C ILE A 158 -2.91 2.23 -6.85
N ILE A 159 -2.74 1.06 -6.26
CA ILE A 159 -3.64 0.54 -5.23
C ILE A 159 -2.90 0.51 -3.89
N LEU A 160 -3.52 1.09 -2.86
CA LEU A 160 -3.07 1.01 -1.48
C LEU A 160 -3.79 -0.15 -0.80
N ASN A 161 -3.03 -1.05 -0.19
CA ASN A 161 -3.55 -2.16 0.60
C ASN A 161 -2.52 -2.55 1.65
N HIS A 162 -2.92 -2.60 2.92
CA HIS A 162 -1.99 -2.83 4.01
C HIS A 162 -1.29 -4.19 3.92
N TYR A 163 -2.05 -5.27 3.77
CA TYR A 163 -1.49 -6.61 3.57
C TYR A 163 -0.92 -6.78 2.16
N PRO A 164 0.26 -7.41 2.03
CA PRO A 164 0.72 -7.87 0.72
C PRO A 164 -0.20 -8.97 0.16
N PHE A 165 -0.32 -9.01 -1.16
CA PHE A 165 -1.16 -9.99 -1.86
C PHE A 165 -0.42 -11.29 -2.21
N GLN A 166 0.70 -11.56 -1.64
CA GLN A 166 1.40 -12.82 -1.86
C GLN A 166 2.12 -13.27 -0.60
N ALA A 167 1.99 -14.55 -0.32
CA ALA A 167 2.47 -15.14 0.92
C ALA A 167 3.93 -15.58 0.90
N TYR A 168 4.59 -15.67 -0.26
CA TYR A 168 5.91 -16.27 -0.33
C TYR A 168 6.91 -15.48 -1.15
N SER A 169 8.05 -15.18 -0.54
CA SER A 169 9.22 -14.65 -1.24
C SER A 169 10.27 -15.74 -1.43
N PRO A 170 10.52 -16.21 -2.65
CA PRO A 170 11.59 -17.17 -2.91
C PRO A 170 12.98 -16.66 -2.50
N LYS A 171 13.21 -15.34 -2.59
CA LYS A 171 14.49 -14.72 -2.23
C LYS A 171 14.73 -14.68 -0.73
N ALA A 172 13.68 -14.46 0.05
CA ALA A 172 13.77 -14.41 1.52
C ALA A 172 13.56 -15.77 2.18
N ASN A 173 13.08 -16.76 1.43
CA ASN A 173 12.65 -18.07 1.93
C ASN A 173 11.69 -17.93 3.14
N THR A 174 10.83 -16.91 3.08
CA THR A 174 9.84 -16.60 4.11
C THR A 174 8.51 -16.26 3.44
N TYR A 175 7.44 -16.47 4.16
CA TYR A 175 6.14 -15.93 3.79
C TYR A 175 6.11 -14.45 4.17
N LEU A 176 5.84 -13.58 3.21
CA LEU A 176 5.76 -12.12 3.39
C LEU A 176 4.40 -11.68 3.93
N CYS A 177 3.38 -12.49 3.76
CA CYS A 177 2.18 -12.45 4.57
C CYS A 177 1.77 -13.89 4.85
N ASP A 178 1.14 -14.11 5.97
CA ASP A 178 0.46 -15.36 6.20
C ASP A 178 -0.71 -15.44 5.21
N GLY A 179 -0.54 -16.18 4.13
CA GLY A 179 -1.56 -16.37 3.09
C GLY A 179 -2.89 -16.88 3.65
N ASP A 180 -2.87 -17.36 4.90
CA ASP A 180 -4.06 -17.71 5.66
C ASP A 180 -4.84 -16.48 6.15
N PHE A 181 -4.26 -15.28 6.12
CA PHE A 181 -4.87 -14.06 6.68
C PHE A 181 -5.57 -13.18 5.66
N VAL A 182 -5.25 -13.30 4.39
CA VAL A 182 -5.98 -12.64 3.30
C VAL A 182 -6.67 -13.70 2.47
N HIS A 183 -7.91 -14.00 2.76
CA HIS A 183 -8.66 -14.99 2.01
C HIS A 183 -9.81 -14.38 1.22
N PRO A 184 -9.84 -14.66 -0.07
CA PRO A 184 -8.79 -15.22 -0.92
C PRO A 184 -7.80 -14.12 -1.36
N TRP A 185 -6.54 -14.25 -1.03
CA TRP A 185 -5.50 -13.24 -1.28
C TRP A 185 -5.36 -12.89 -2.79
N PHE A 186 -5.61 -13.85 -3.66
CA PHE A 186 -5.48 -13.71 -5.11
C PHE A 186 -6.69 -13.02 -5.77
N MET A 187 -7.79 -12.81 -5.07
CA MET A 187 -9.01 -12.23 -5.65
C MET A 187 -8.76 -10.84 -6.27
N ILE A 188 -8.15 -9.94 -5.53
CA ILE A 188 -7.86 -8.59 -6.03
C ILE A 188 -6.80 -8.62 -7.12
N PRO A 189 -5.67 -9.34 -6.99
CA PRO A 189 -4.73 -9.54 -8.10
C PRO A 189 -5.37 -10.12 -9.37
N GLU A 190 -6.29 -11.09 -9.28
CA GLU A 190 -6.99 -11.62 -10.45
C GLU A 190 -7.94 -10.59 -11.10
N ILE A 191 -8.62 -9.76 -10.31
CA ILE A 191 -9.42 -8.64 -10.82
C ILE A 191 -8.53 -7.66 -11.59
N ILE A 192 -7.37 -7.33 -11.03
CA ILE A 192 -6.41 -6.42 -11.67
C ILE A 192 -5.79 -7.06 -12.92
N GLU A 193 -5.54 -8.38 -12.91
CA GLU A 193 -5.05 -9.06 -14.10
C GLU A 193 -6.08 -9.02 -15.24
N ALA A 194 -7.34 -9.26 -14.95
CA ALA A 194 -8.42 -9.11 -15.93
C ALA A 194 -8.52 -7.66 -16.45
N TYR A 195 -8.34 -6.68 -15.57
CA TYR A 195 -8.28 -5.26 -15.95
C TYR A 195 -7.09 -4.96 -16.88
N ARG A 196 -5.89 -5.43 -16.56
CA ARG A 196 -4.66 -5.22 -17.34
C ARG A 196 -4.72 -5.89 -18.72
N SER A 197 -5.25 -7.12 -18.76
CA SER A 197 -5.40 -7.90 -19.99
C SER A 197 -6.63 -7.52 -20.82
N ARG A 198 -7.43 -6.52 -20.36
CA ARG A 198 -8.66 -6.10 -21.04
C ARG A 198 -9.61 -7.29 -21.27
N SER A 199 -9.78 -8.12 -20.29
CA SER A 199 -10.60 -9.33 -20.35
C SER A 199 -11.77 -9.29 -19.36
N SER A 200 -12.59 -10.34 -19.37
CA SER A 200 -13.64 -10.52 -18.37
C SER A 200 -13.17 -11.48 -17.27
N ILE A 201 -13.68 -11.27 -16.07
CA ILE A 201 -13.54 -12.22 -14.96
C ILE A 201 -14.91 -12.54 -14.40
N SER A 202 -15.22 -13.84 -14.26
CA SER A 202 -16.45 -14.33 -13.63
C SER A 202 -16.08 -15.49 -12.72
N LYS A 203 -16.06 -15.24 -11.41
CA LYS A 203 -15.57 -16.22 -10.43
C LYS A 203 -16.25 -15.98 -9.08
N THR A 204 -16.44 -17.05 -8.31
CA THR A 204 -16.87 -16.99 -6.92
C THR A 204 -15.74 -17.46 -6.03
N TYR A 205 -15.36 -16.61 -5.09
CA TYR A 205 -14.30 -16.87 -4.12
C TYR A 205 -14.89 -17.32 -2.81
N LEU A 206 -14.38 -18.43 -2.28
CA LEU A 206 -14.78 -18.96 -0.99
C LEU A 206 -14.06 -18.23 0.13
N ASN A 207 -14.80 -17.57 1.00
CA ASN A 207 -14.24 -17.05 2.24
C ASN A 207 -14.32 -18.13 3.33
N LYS A 208 -13.26 -18.93 3.44
CA LYS A 208 -13.20 -20.03 4.41
C LYS A 208 -13.12 -19.56 5.87
N LEU A 209 -12.78 -18.30 6.11
CA LEU A 209 -12.46 -17.78 7.43
C LEU A 209 -13.66 -17.14 8.13
N ARG A 210 -14.73 -16.84 7.39
CA ARG A 210 -15.91 -16.18 7.92
C ARG A 210 -17.18 -16.68 7.29
N ASP A 211 -18.04 -17.27 8.10
CA ASP A 211 -19.43 -17.64 7.78
C ASP A 211 -19.62 -18.29 6.40
N ASN A 212 -18.55 -18.78 5.77
CA ASN A 212 -18.53 -19.29 4.39
C ASN A 212 -19.21 -18.34 3.38
N LYS A 213 -19.22 -17.03 3.65
CA LYS A 213 -19.76 -16.05 2.71
C LYS A 213 -18.85 -15.95 1.49
N ASN A 214 -19.40 -16.34 0.38
CA ASN A 214 -18.71 -16.23 -0.90
C ASN A 214 -18.72 -14.79 -1.39
N ILE A 215 -17.66 -14.40 -2.07
CA ILE A 215 -17.59 -13.14 -2.82
C ILE A 215 -17.68 -13.49 -4.30
N SER A 216 -18.67 -12.94 -4.97
CA SER A 216 -18.86 -13.13 -6.41
C SER A 216 -18.28 -11.96 -7.18
N VAL A 217 -17.42 -12.27 -8.13
CA VAL A 217 -16.80 -11.32 -9.05
C VAL A 217 -17.34 -11.58 -10.43
N ASN A 218 -17.89 -10.54 -11.07
CA ASN A 218 -18.36 -10.62 -12.45
C ASN A 218 -18.13 -9.25 -13.12
N PHE A 219 -16.97 -9.09 -13.74
CA PHE A 219 -16.56 -7.85 -14.37
C PHE A 219 -16.12 -8.09 -15.82
N ASN A 220 -16.47 -7.11 -16.66
CA ASN A 220 -16.01 -7.02 -18.03
C ASN A 220 -15.11 -5.79 -18.16
N PHE A 221 -13.85 -6.00 -18.55
CA PHE A 221 -12.85 -4.95 -18.73
C PHE A 221 -12.39 -4.76 -20.17
N HIS A 222 -13.06 -5.32 -21.18
CA HIS A 222 -12.66 -5.23 -22.59
C HIS A 222 -12.45 -3.79 -23.07
N ASP A 223 -13.33 -2.85 -22.62
CA ASP A 223 -13.25 -1.42 -22.97
C ASP A 223 -12.54 -0.59 -21.91
N SER A 224 -11.91 -1.20 -20.92
CA SER A 224 -11.24 -0.49 -19.84
C SER A 224 -10.00 0.23 -20.36
N LYS A 225 -9.74 1.39 -19.77
CA LYS A 225 -8.63 2.28 -20.11
C LYS A 225 -7.71 2.45 -18.92
N GLY A 226 -6.61 3.19 -19.13
CA GLY A 226 -5.60 3.41 -18.10
C GLY A 226 -4.67 2.23 -17.91
N GLU A 227 -3.64 2.42 -17.11
CA GLU A 227 -2.59 1.46 -16.86
C GLU A 227 -2.43 1.21 -15.36
N PHE A 228 -2.27 -0.04 -14.95
CA PHE A 228 -1.93 -0.37 -13.57
C PHE A 228 -0.41 -0.28 -13.36
N ILE A 229 0.03 0.39 -12.29
CA ILE A 229 1.44 0.54 -11.94
C ILE A 229 1.85 -0.51 -10.90
N CYS A 230 1.30 -0.40 -9.68
CA CYS A 230 1.71 -1.23 -8.56
C CYS A 230 0.70 -1.19 -7.41
N TYR A 231 0.95 -2.07 -6.43
CA TYR A 231 0.39 -1.97 -5.08
C TYR A 231 1.43 -1.37 -4.14
N LEU A 232 0.95 -0.54 -3.20
CA LEU A 232 1.74 -0.06 -2.07
C LEU A 232 1.16 -0.61 -0.78
N GLY A 233 2.01 -1.21 0.05
CA GLY A 233 1.58 -1.87 1.27
C GLY A 233 2.50 -1.66 2.46
N GLY A 234 2.16 -2.28 3.57
CA GLY A 234 2.88 -2.25 4.85
C GLY A 234 2.95 -3.64 5.47
N HIS A 235 2.49 -3.77 6.73
CA HIS A 235 2.33 -4.99 7.51
C HIS A 235 3.63 -5.68 7.95
N ASP A 236 4.49 -6.06 7.04
CA ASP A 236 5.69 -6.87 7.34
C ASP A 236 6.83 -6.08 7.98
N HIS A 237 6.68 -4.76 8.13
CA HIS A 237 7.61 -3.87 8.78
C HIS A 237 9.04 -3.87 8.19
N PHE A 238 9.21 -4.29 6.96
CA PHE A 238 10.46 -4.15 6.23
C PHE A 238 10.22 -3.63 4.82
N THR A 239 11.26 -3.08 4.24
CA THR A 239 11.20 -2.55 2.89
C THR A 239 11.54 -3.64 1.90
N THR A 240 10.65 -3.90 0.97
CA THR A 240 10.88 -4.86 -0.11
C THR A 240 9.99 -4.57 -1.31
N ASN A 241 10.30 -5.20 -2.42
CA ASN A 241 9.40 -5.29 -3.58
C ASN A 241 9.46 -6.71 -4.15
N PHE A 242 8.36 -7.15 -4.72
CA PHE A 242 8.28 -8.45 -5.36
C PHE A 242 7.19 -8.48 -6.43
N ASP A 243 7.27 -9.48 -7.26
CA ASP A 243 6.29 -9.78 -8.29
C ASP A 243 5.23 -10.71 -7.73
N ILE A 244 3.96 -10.40 -7.99
CA ILE A 244 2.86 -11.31 -7.68
C ILE A 244 2.80 -12.35 -8.80
N HIS A 245 2.84 -13.61 -8.43
CA HIS A 245 2.84 -14.76 -9.32
C HIS A 245 1.72 -15.74 -8.96
N ASP A 246 1.59 -16.77 -9.76
CA ASP A 246 0.71 -17.94 -9.52
C ASP A 246 -0.79 -17.58 -9.48
N LEU A 247 -1.20 -16.60 -10.29
CA LEU A 247 -2.60 -16.33 -10.53
C LEU A 247 -3.18 -17.35 -11.53
N GLU A 248 -4.38 -17.84 -11.26
CA GLU A 248 -5.03 -18.83 -12.15
C GLU A 248 -5.22 -18.31 -13.59
N ASN A 249 -5.45 -17.02 -13.74
CA ASN A 249 -5.68 -16.36 -15.02
C ASN A 249 -4.49 -15.51 -15.46
N GLU A 250 -3.29 -15.81 -14.99
CA GLU A 250 -2.09 -15.04 -15.31
C GLU A 250 -1.83 -15.02 -16.81
N ASN A 251 -1.86 -13.83 -17.39
CA ASN A 251 -1.44 -13.65 -18.77
C ASN A 251 0.08 -13.42 -18.82
N LYS A 252 0.82 -14.48 -19.13
CA LYS A 252 2.29 -14.47 -19.17
C LYS A 252 2.89 -13.50 -20.20
N SER A 253 2.09 -12.96 -21.10
CA SER A 253 2.54 -11.89 -22.02
C SER A 253 2.58 -10.50 -21.37
N ILE A 254 2.03 -10.34 -20.17
CA ILE A 254 2.03 -9.10 -19.41
C ILE A 254 3.02 -9.26 -18.22
N PRO A 255 3.86 -8.25 -17.93
CA PRO A 255 4.76 -8.31 -16.77
C PRO A 255 4.00 -8.56 -15.47
N PRO A 256 4.59 -9.27 -14.50
CA PRO A 256 3.95 -9.51 -13.21
C PRO A 256 3.54 -8.22 -12.51
N GLN A 257 2.51 -8.30 -11.67
CA GLN A 257 2.06 -7.18 -10.87
C GLN A 257 3.07 -6.90 -9.75
N LYS A 258 3.44 -5.64 -9.57
CA LYS A 258 4.43 -5.24 -8.57
C LYS A 258 3.76 -4.94 -7.23
N MET A 259 4.26 -5.54 -6.15
CA MET A 259 3.95 -5.17 -4.77
C MET A 259 5.16 -4.50 -4.12
N LEU A 260 4.97 -3.31 -3.59
CA LEU A 260 5.99 -2.52 -2.91
C LEU A 260 5.61 -2.36 -1.44
N LEU A 261 6.47 -2.79 -0.54
CA LEU A 261 6.27 -2.66 0.90
C LEU A 261 7.20 -1.61 1.47
N CYS A 262 6.67 -0.79 2.36
CA CYS A 262 7.43 0.18 3.12
C CYS A 262 7.59 -0.29 4.56
N THR A 263 8.76 -0.05 5.13
CA THR A 263 9.04 -0.36 6.52
C THR A 263 8.23 0.51 7.46
N ASN A 264 8.11 0.03 8.70
CA ASN A 264 7.48 0.71 9.80
C ASN A 264 8.24 1.99 10.18
N GLN A 265 7.52 3.09 10.36
CA GLN A 265 8.09 4.37 10.78
C GLN A 265 8.32 4.47 12.30
N ALA A 266 7.76 3.60 13.09
CA ALA A 266 7.99 3.61 14.54
C ALA A 266 9.39 3.08 14.88
N PRO A 267 10.14 3.76 15.76
CA PRO A 267 11.32 3.18 16.38
C PRO A 267 10.85 2.01 17.22
N SER A 268 11.22 0.80 16.88
CA SER A 268 10.65 -0.35 17.53
C SER A 268 11.68 -1.14 18.32
N GLU A 269 11.34 -1.48 19.57
CA GLU A 269 11.94 -2.58 20.30
C GLU A 269 11.78 -3.93 19.57
N VAL A 270 10.80 -4.00 18.67
CA VAL A 270 10.56 -5.12 17.75
C VAL A 270 11.77 -5.38 16.83
N GLY A 271 12.64 -4.42 16.63
CA GLY A 271 13.92 -4.62 15.94
C GLY A 271 14.76 -5.76 16.49
N ILE A 272 14.69 -6.03 17.76
CA ILE A 272 15.42 -7.12 18.42
C ILE A 272 14.82 -8.48 18.05
N ILE A 273 13.48 -8.58 18.02
CA ILE A 273 12.76 -9.85 17.78
C ILE A 273 12.91 -10.29 16.32
N TYR A 274 12.90 -9.33 15.37
CA TYR A 274 12.95 -9.60 13.93
C TYR A 274 14.29 -9.23 13.28
N ASN A 275 15.35 -9.11 14.04
CA ASN A 275 16.69 -8.75 13.57
C ASN A 275 16.74 -7.45 12.75
N ARG A 276 16.00 -6.44 13.17
CA ARG A 276 15.87 -5.14 12.47
C ARG A 276 16.92 -4.14 12.92
N VAL A 277 17.09 -3.08 12.13
CA VAL A 277 18.00 -1.98 12.46
C VAL A 277 17.59 -1.32 13.76
N ILE A 278 18.52 -1.24 14.72
CA ILE A 278 18.35 -0.44 15.93
C ILE A 278 18.22 1.03 15.49
N ARG A 279 17.17 1.67 15.99
CA ARG A 279 16.91 3.08 15.69
C ARG A 279 17.22 3.92 16.92
N GLU A 280 18.01 4.94 16.72
CA GLU A 280 18.34 5.90 17.76
C GLU A 280 17.33 7.04 17.74
N VAL A 281 16.69 7.30 18.89
CA VAL A 281 15.75 8.41 19.04
C VAL A 281 16.46 9.72 18.69
N ASP A 282 15.75 10.62 18.03
CA ASP A 282 16.24 11.94 17.57
C ASP A 282 17.38 11.90 16.54
N SER A 283 17.69 10.73 15.98
CA SER A 283 18.64 10.58 14.89
C SER A 283 17.94 10.38 13.55
N LEU A 284 18.71 10.45 12.47
CA LEU A 284 18.20 10.13 11.13
C LEU A 284 17.64 8.71 11.05
N SER A 285 18.24 7.77 11.81
CA SER A 285 17.79 6.38 11.87
C SER A 285 16.47 6.20 12.60
N SER A 286 15.97 7.20 13.34
CA SER A 286 14.64 7.11 13.94
C SER A 286 13.52 7.11 12.92
N ASN A 287 13.73 7.73 11.76
CA ASN A 287 12.79 7.75 10.65
C ASN A 287 12.97 6.53 9.73
N SER A 288 11.92 6.16 9.03
CA SER A 288 11.98 5.20 7.94
C SER A 288 10.80 5.39 7.00
N PHE A 289 11.07 5.77 5.76
CA PHE A 289 10.08 5.90 4.70
C PHE A 289 10.71 5.70 3.32
N CYS A 290 9.87 5.51 2.32
CA CYS A 290 10.28 5.40 0.93
C CYS A 290 9.80 6.61 0.13
N ILE A 291 10.63 7.03 -0.82
CA ILE A 291 10.24 7.97 -1.87
C ILE A 291 10.12 7.17 -3.16
N TYR A 292 8.95 7.17 -3.75
CA TYR A 292 8.67 6.53 -5.03
C TYR A 292 8.56 7.62 -6.11
N ALA A 293 9.50 7.66 -7.03
CA ALA A 293 9.39 8.49 -8.22
C ALA A 293 8.93 7.60 -9.39
N ILE A 294 7.74 7.88 -9.90
CA ILE A 294 7.11 7.07 -10.94
C ILE A 294 7.28 7.78 -12.28
N ASP A 295 8.04 7.15 -13.16
CA ASP A 295 8.19 7.58 -14.55
C ASP A 295 7.18 6.83 -15.42
N THR A 296 6.08 7.50 -15.77
CA THR A 296 5.02 6.90 -16.58
C THR A 296 5.37 6.83 -18.07
N LYS A 297 6.40 7.51 -18.52
CA LYS A 297 6.90 7.42 -19.89
C LYS A 297 7.88 6.25 -20.04
N GLU A 298 8.85 6.16 -19.12
CA GLU A 298 9.84 5.07 -19.08
C GLU A 298 9.29 3.77 -18.48
N LYS A 299 8.08 3.81 -17.90
CA LYS A 299 7.45 2.66 -17.22
C LYS A 299 8.31 2.10 -16.08
N LYS A 300 8.90 2.99 -15.30
CA LYS A 300 9.82 2.66 -14.20
C LYS A 300 9.39 3.30 -12.90
N ILE A 301 9.68 2.63 -11.78
CA ILE A 301 9.57 3.16 -10.43
C ILE A 301 10.98 3.25 -9.86
N TYR A 302 11.36 4.44 -9.44
CA TYR A 302 12.59 4.70 -8.70
C TYR A 302 12.23 4.73 -7.23
N ILE A 303 12.87 3.87 -6.44
CA ILE A 303 12.62 3.73 -5.01
C ILE A 303 13.85 4.22 -4.27
N THR A 304 13.68 5.24 -3.44
CA THR A 304 14.74 5.74 -2.55
C THR A 304 14.32 5.52 -1.11
N PHE A 305 15.17 4.86 -0.33
CA PHE A 305 14.96 4.59 1.08
C PHE A 305 15.56 5.68 1.94
N PHE A 306 14.80 6.17 2.90
CA PHE A 306 15.24 7.21 3.83
C PHE A 306 15.21 6.69 5.27
N GLY A 307 16.25 6.99 6.03
CA GLY A 307 16.33 6.66 7.46
C GLY A 307 16.81 5.25 7.74
N ALA A 308 16.14 4.57 8.65
CA ALA A 308 16.47 3.19 9.01
C ALA A 308 16.15 2.25 7.85
N TYR A 309 17.18 1.86 7.15
CA TYR A 309 17.11 0.92 6.06
C TYR A 309 17.96 -0.29 6.38
N LYS A 310 17.33 -1.45 6.46
CA LYS A 310 18.03 -2.73 6.48
C LYS A 310 17.42 -3.61 5.39
N PRO A 311 18.24 -4.06 4.44
CA PRO A 311 17.84 -5.15 3.56
C PRO A 311 17.55 -6.37 4.42
N THR A 312 16.68 -7.27 3.97
CA THR A 312 16.54 -8.59 4.59
C THR A 312 17.92 -9.26 4.63
N ASP A 313 18.21 -10.04 5.67
CA ASP A 313 19.55 -10.59 5.95
C ASP A 313 20.20 -11.38 4.78
N LYS A 314 19.48 -11.63 3.71
CA LYS A 314 19.91 -12.44 2.56
C LYS A 314 19.95 -11.72 1.21
N ALA A 315 19.53 -10.47 1.15
CA ALA A 315 19.56 -9.71 -0.09
C ALA A 315 20.11 -8.30 0.18
N GLU A 316 21.19 -7.94 -0.48
CA GLU A 316 21.64 -6.56 -0.56
C GLU A 316 20.66 -5.80 -1.46
N TYR A 317 19.70 -5.09 -0.85
CA TYR A 317 18.90 -4.11 -1.58
C TYR A 317 19.67 -2.79 -1.59
N PRO A 318 20.01 -2.26 -2.75
CA PRO A 318 20.65 -0.96 -2.82
C PRO A 318 19.70 0.12 -2.27
N LYS A 319 20.28 1.18 -1.73
CA LYS A 319 19.54 2.32 -1.16
C LYS A 319 18.62 2.98 -2.18
N ILE A 320 18.96 2.87 -3.46
CA ILE A 320 18.19 3.29 -4.62
C ILE A 320 17.92 2.06 -5.47
N GLN A 321 16.67 1.84 -5.84
CA GLN A 321 16.27 0.76 -6.73
C GLN A 321 15.49 1.32 -7.91
N ILE A 322 15.63 0.68 -9.06
CA ILE A 322 14.87 1.00 -10.27
C ILE A 322 14.19 -0.28 -10.73
N ILE A 323 12.86 -0.27 -10.75
CA ILE A 323 12.06 -1.42 -11.18
C ILE A 323 11.14 -1.07 -12.34
N PRO A 324 11.09 -1.86 -13.40
CA PRO A 324 10.10 -1.71 -14.43
C PRO A 324 8.75 -2.26 -13.95
N TYR A 325 7.63 -1.62 -14.32
CA TYR A 325 6.28 -2.10 -14.03
C TYR A 325 5.47 -2.47 -15.29
N SER A 326 6.00 -2.15 -16.46
CA SER A 326 5.49 -2.56 -17.74
C SER A 326 6.65 -2.92 -18.69
N GLN A 327 6.37 -3.62 -19.78
CA GLN A 327 7.37 -3.74 -20.84
C GLN A 327 7.48 -2.37 -21.51
N SER A 328 8.60 -1.68 -21.29
CA SER A 328 9.02 -0.66 -22.23
C SER A 328 9.46 -1.39 -23.51
N GLU A 329 9.15 -0.84 -24.67
CA GLU A 329 9.88 -1.21 -25.90
C GLU A 329 11.35 -0.90 -25.65
N VAL A 330 12.09 -1.89 -25.17
CA VAL A 330 13.53 -1.74 -24.88
C VAL A 330 14.22 -1.63 -26.22
N SER A 331 14.57 -0.41 -26.60
CA SER A 331 15.63 -0.22 -27.58
C SER A 331 16.91 -0.90 -27.06
N PRO A 332 17.55 -1.76 -27.83
CA PRO A 332 18.68 -2.60 -27.38
C PRO A 332 19.94 -1.84 -26.89
N ASN A 333 19.91 -0.51 -26.84
CA ASN A 333 21.08 0.35 -26.57
C ASN A 333 21.04 1.14 -25.24
N SER A 334 20.20 0.77 -24.25
CA SER A 334 20.01 1.59 -23.05
C SER A 334 20.95 1.30 -21.86
N SER A 335 21.89 0.37 -21.95
CA SER A 335 22.74 -0.02 -20.82
C SER A 335 23.77 1.03 -20.36
N LEU A 336 24.01 2.08 -21.14
CA LEU A 336 25.01 3.13 -20.82
C LEU A 336 24.39 4.39 -20.17
N SER A 337 23.07 4.60 -20.25
CA SER A 337 22.43 5.81 -19.70
C SER A 337 21.97 5.67 -18.23
N GLU A 338 21.86 4.47 -17.70
CA GLU A 338 21.39 4.23 -16.33
C GLU A 338 22.39 4.68 -15.27
N ASN A 339 23.69 4.44 -15.50
CA ASN A 339 24.75 4.88 -14.58
C ASN A 339 24.88 6.41 -14.45
N VAL A 340 24.49 7.16 -15.47
CA VAL A 340 24.55 8.63 -15.45
C VAL A 340 23.40 9.23 -14.62
N LYS A 341 22.21 8.62 -14.67
CA LYS A 341 21.04 9.07 -13.88
C LYS A 341 21.19 8.77 -12.39
N ILE A 342 21.79 7.63 -12.03
CA ILE A 342 22.08 7.27 -10.64
C ILE A 342 23.05 8.26 -10.00
N ASN A 343 24.11 8.65 -10.71
CA ASN A 343 25.09 9.62 -10.23
C ASN A 343 24.53 11.04 -10.03
N GLN A 344 23.41 11.39 -10.67
CA GLN A 344 22.73 12.66 -10.44
C GLN A 344 21.83 12.62 -9.20
N LEU A 345 21.22 11.48 -8.88
CA LEU A 345 20.40 11.30 -7.68
C LEU A 345 21.24 11.19 -6.39
N GLU A 346 22.48 10.65 -6.50
CA GLU A 346 23.40 10.59 -5.35
C GLU A 346 23.99 11.96 -4.96
N LYS A 347 23.91 12.95 -5.84
CA LYS A 347 24.40 14.32 -5.61
C LYS A 347 23.31 15.29 -5.13
N MET A 348 22.07 14.83 -5.00
CA MET A 348 20.94 15.56 -4.44
C MET A 348 20.65 15.16 -2.99
#